data_f74f917ab5b3f15f499bf99fddc8f9bc
#
_entry.id   f74f917ab5b3f15f499bf99fddc8f9bc
#
_cell.length_a   1.000
_cell.length_b   1.000
_cell.length_c   1.000
_cell.angle_alpha   90.00
_cell.angle_beta   90.00
_cell.angle_gamma   90.00
#
_symmetry.space_group_name_H-M   'P 1'
#
loop_
_entity.id
_entity.type
_entity.pdbx_description
1 polymer ?
#
loop_
_entity_poly.entity_id
_entity_poly.type
_entity_poly.pdbx_seq_one_letter_code
_entity_poly.pdbx_strand_id
1 'polypeptide(L)'
;FAEDPKGFLSRYTDGAVFDEVQHVPELFSYLQVMVDARPEAGRFVVTGSQHFGLVEKVSQSLAGRTAVLVLLPFSADELRRGEWLASQLNQVLWTGAYPPVHDRALRPDRWYANYLATYIQRDVRQITQVQNLTVFTRFLRLCAGSTGQLINTNRLGTECGVDHKTVRRWLGVLEASYVIGLLPPY
;
A
#
# COMPACT_ATOMS: atom_id res chain seq x y z
N PHE A 1 -14.12 19.19 -9.56
CA PHE A 1 -13.58 18.43 -10.71
C PHE A 1 -14.70 17.80 -11.53
N ALA A 2 -15.66 17.15 -10.93
CA ALA A 2 -16.71 16.41 -11.65
C ALA A 2 -17.57 17.27 -12.59
N GLU A 3 -17.83 18.52 -12.24
CA GLU A 3 -18.65 19.43 -13.04
C GLU A 3 -17.89 20.04 -14.21
N ASP A 4 -16.62 20.42 -14.03
CA ASP A 4 -15.75 21.00 -15.07
C ASP A 4 -14.29 20.54 -14.87
N PRO A 5 -13.92 19.36 -15.35
CA PRO A 5 -12.56 18.86 -15.24
C PRO A 5 -11.52 19.73 -15.95
N LYS A 6 -11.86 20.27 -17.11
CA LYS A 6 -10.94 21.11 -17.89
C LYS A 6 -10.69 22.46 -17.21
N GLY A 7 -11.74 23.13 -16.77
CA GLY A 7 -11.61 24.38 -16.02
C GLY A 7 -10.91 24.21 -14.68
N PHE A 8 -11.11 23.08 -14.00
CA PHE A 8 -10.35 22.75 -12.81
C PHE A 8 -8.86 22.62 -13.12
N LEU A 9 -8.48 21.80 -14.09
CA LEU A 9 -7.09 21.52 -14.42
C LEU A 9 -6.38 22.70 -15.08
N SER A 10 -7.09 23.61 -15.76
CA SER A 10 -6.50 24.82 -16.34
C SER A 10 -5.85 25.76 -15.31
N ARG A 11 -6.21 25.60 -14.03
CA ARG A 11 -5.63 26.37 -12.92
C ARG A 11 -4.23 25.87 -12.52
N TYR A 12 -3.81 24.69 -12.99
CA TYR A 12 -2.58 24.00 -12.60
C TYR A 12 -1.64 23.81 -13.80
N THR A 13 -1.46 24.88 -14.58
CA THR A 13 -0.63 24.86 -15.80
C THR A 13 0.83 24.55 -15.52
N ASP A 14 1.35 24.96 -14.36
CA ASP A 14 2.76 24.81 -13.97
C ASP A 14 3.02 23.53 -13.18
N GLY A 15 1.95 22.79 -12.86
CA GLY A 15 2.00 21.51 -12.17
C GLY A 15 1.18 21.47 -10.89
N ALA A 16 1.00 20.28 -10.36
CA ALA A 16 0.27 20.05 -9.11
C ALA A 16 0.59 18.70 -8.49
N VAL A 17 0.30 18.59 -7.20
CA VAL A 17 0.21 17.31 -6.49
C VAL A 17 -1.27 16.98 -6.31
N PHE A 18 -1.71 15.85 -6.84
CA PHE A 18 -3.06 15.32 -6.65
C PHE A 18 -2.99 14.12 -5.71
N ASP A 19 -3.59 14.26 -4.55
CA ASP A 19 -3.60 13.24 -3.52
C ASP A 19 -4.87 12.38 -3.59
N GLU A 20 -4.75 11.09 -3.23
CA GLU A 20 -5.85 10.11 -3.20
C GLU A 20 -6.62 10.01 -4.55
N VAL A 21 -5.87 9.98 -5.66
CA VAL A 21 -6.44 10.01 -7.03
C VAL A 21 -7.31 8.81 -7.37
N GLN A 22 -7.27 7.73 -6.58
CA GLN A 22 -8.17 6.58 -6.77
C GLN A 22 -9.64 6.94 -6.61
N HIS A 23 -9.95 8.06 -5.94
CA HIS A 23 -11.33 8.56 -5.81
C HIS A 23 -11.84 9.26 -7.07
N VAL A 24 -10.94 9.64 -7.97
CA VAL A 24 -11.28 10.33 -9.23
C VAL A 24 -10.47 9.73 -10.39
N PRO A 25 -10.75 8.48 -10.78
CA PRO A 25 -9.96 7.77 -11.79
C PRO A 25 -9.96 8.44 -13.17
N GLU A 26 -11.00 9.21 -13.49
CA GLU A 26 -11.11 9.96 -14.74
C GLU A 26 -10.02 11.01 -14.89
N LEU A 27 -9.42 11.48 -13.79
CA LEU A 27 -8.33 12.43 -13.77
C LEU A 27 -7.16 11.99 -14.67
N PHE A 28 -6.85 10.70 -14.71
CA PHE A 28 -5.74 10.18 -15.52
C PHE A 28 -5.87 10.47 -17.01
N SER A 29 -7.08 10.39 -17.56
CA SER A 29 -7.32 10.69 -18.97
C SER A 29 -7.11 12.17 -19.29
N TYR A 30 -7.48 13.05 -18.38
CA TYR A 30 -7.25 14.49 -18.54
C TYR A 30 -5.77 14.86 -18.36
N LEU A 31 -5.08 14.24 -17.38
CA LEU A 31 -3.64 14.42 -17.19
C LEU A 31 -2.85 13.95 -18.40
N GLN A 32 -3.26 12.87 -19.05
CA GLN A 32 -2.65 12.39 -20.29
C GLN A 32 -2.64 13.50 -21.36
N VAL A 33 -3.78 14.13 -21.60
CA VAL A 33 -3.90 15.21 -22.59
C VAL A 33 -2.98 16.40 -22.25
N MET A 34 -2.90 16.75 -20.96
CA MET A 34 -2.05 17.86 -20.51
C MET A 34 -0.55 17.55 -20.62
N VAL A 35 -0.16 16.31 -20.34
CA VAL A 35 1.24 15.85 -20.46
C VAL A 35 1.63 15.74 -21.93
N ASP A 36 0.73 15.26 -22.79
CA ASP A 36 0.99 15.17 -24.24
C ASP A 36 1.11 16.55 -24.89
N ALA A 37 0.33 17.53 -24.42
CA ALA A 37 0.42 18.91 -24.93
C ALA A 37 1.70 19.65 -24.49
N ARG A 38 2.25 19.33 -23.32
CA ARG A 38 3.49 19.91 -22.76
C ARG A 38 4.26 18.86 -22.01
N PRO A 39 5.20 18.15 -22.66
CA PRO A 39 5.92 17.02 -22.09
C PRO A 39 7.07 17.47 -21.17
N GLU A 40 6.73 17.91 -19.99
CA GLU A 40 7.68 18.25 -18.91
C GLU A 40 7.64 17.22 -17.81
N ALA A 41 8.79 16.59 -17.54
CA ALA A 41 8.91 15.62 -16.48
C ALA A 41 8.73 16.26 -15.08
N GLY A 42 8.01 15.57 -14.18
CA GLY A 42 7.83 16.03 -12.79
C GLY A 42 6.79 17.13 -12.61
N ARG A 43 6.09 17.56 -13.66
CA ARG A 43 5.06 18.59 -13.58
C ARG A 43 3.88 18.18 -12.72
N PHE A 44 3.46 16.94 -12.81
CA PHE A 44 2.39 16.41 -11.98
C PHE A 44 2.89 15.28 -11.10
N VAL A 45 2.49 15.30 -9.84
CA VAL A 45 2.67 14.20 -8.90
C VAL A 45 1.29 13.70 -8.51
N VAL A 46 1.07 12.42 -8.63
CA VAL A 46 -0.18 11.78 -8.20
C VAL A 46 0.14 10.78 -7.08
N THR A 47 -0.63 10.84 -6.01
CA THR A 47 -0.51 9.87 -4.91
C THR A 47 -1.79 9.08 -4.77
N GLY A 48 -1.70 7.93 -4.16
CA GLY A 48 -2.86 7.11 -3.87
C GLY A 48 -2.48 5.82 -3.18
N SER A 49 -3.39 5.27 -2.40
CA SER A 49 -3.24 3.93 -1.87
C SER A 49 -3.26 2.92 -3.02
N GLN A 50 -2.34 1.94 -2.97
CA GLN A 50 -2.19 0.97 -4.03
C GLN A 50 -3.38 0.02 -4.07
N HIS A 51 -4.32 0.30 -4.95
CA HIS A 51 -5.33 -0.66 -5.39
C HIS A 51 -4.93 -1.18 -6.77
N PHE A 52 -5.11 -2.46 -7.02
CA PHE A 52 -4.85 -3.09 -8.32
C PHE A 52 -5.45 -2.29 -9.49
N GLY A 53 -6.67 -1.73 -9.31
CA GLY A 53 -7.32 -0.90 -10.32
C GLY A 53 -6.64 0.44 -10.59
N LEU A 54 -5.86 1.00 -9.66
CA LEU A 54 -5.13 2.25 -9.87
C LEU A 54 -3.93 2.02 -10.78
N VAL A 55 -3.13 0.99 -10.52
CA VAL A 55 -1.96 0.64 -11.34
C VAL A 55 -2.40 0.30 -12.77
N GLU A 56 -3.49 -0.43 -12.92
CA GLU A 56 -4.06 -0.76 -14.23
C GLU A 56 -4.47 0.51 -15.01
N LYS A 57 -5.19 1.44 -14.37
CA LYS A 57 -5.61 2.70 -15.00
C LYS A 57 -4.45 3.62 -15.34
N VAL A 58 -3.45 3.73 -14.46
CA VAL A 58 -2.20 4.45 -14.75
C VAL A 58 -1.51 3.84 -15.95
N SER A 59 -1.41 2.50 -16.01
CA SER A 59 -0.79 1.79 -17.13
C SER A 59 -1.55 2.00 -18.45
N GLN A 60 -2.87 2.07 -18.40
CA GLN A 60 -3.69 2.29 -19.61
C GLN A 60 -3.58 3.74 -20.12
N SER A 61 -3.66 4.73 -19.25
CA SER A 61 -3.74 6.13 -19.67
C SER A 61 -2.37 6.82 -19.73
N LEU A 62 -1.44 6.48 -18.85
CA LEU A 62 -0.15 7.17 -18.70
C LEU A 62 1.06 6.29 -19.02
N ALA A 63 0.88 5.19 -19.75
CA ALA A 63 1.98 4.31 -20.16
C ALA A 63 3.06 5.11 -20.91
N GLY A 64 4.33 4.96 -20.48
CA GLY A 64 5.46 5.68 -21.03
C GLY A 64 5.56 7.18 -20.67
N ARG A 65 4.62 7.70 -19.86
CA ARG A 65 4.55 9.12 -19.43
C ARG A 65 4.73 9.29 -17.93
N THR A 66 4.79 8.18 -17.17
CA THR A 66 4.79 8.17 -15.70
C THR A 66 5.92 7.33 -15.15
N ALA A 67 6.63 7.84 -14.15
CA ALA A 67 7.46 7.05 -13.27
C ALA A 67 6.62 6.62 -12.05
N VAL A 68 6.60 5.32 -11.76
CA VAL A 68 5.92 4.80 -10.57
C VAL A 68 6.94 4.68 -9.45
N LEU A 69 6.67 5.41 -8.36
CA LEU A 69 7.49 5.36 -7.15
C LEU A 69 6.69 4.70 -6.03
N VAL A 70 7.34 3.82 -5.31
CA VAL A 70 6.76 3.14 -4.15
C VAL A 70 7.35 3.75 -2.88
N LEU A 71 6.48 4.31 -2.03
CA LEU A 71 6.87 4.84 -0.73
C LEU A 71 6.60 3.78 0.33
N LEU A 72 7.67 3.12 0.77
CA LEU A 72 7.64 2.13 1.85
C LEU A 72 7.80 2.81 3.22
N PRO A 73 7.52 2.10 4.33
CA PRO A 73 7.98 2.52 5.66
C PRO A 73 9.49 2.78 5.68
N PHE A 74 9.99 3.44 6.73
CA PHE A 74 11.41 3.79 6.84
C PHE A 74 12.33 2.57 6.66
N SER A 75 13.37 2.73 5.88
CA SER A 75 14.50 1.80 5.85
C SER A 75 15.34 1.91 7.13
N ALA A 76 16.16 0.90 7.39
CA ALA A 76 17.11 0.95 8.52
C ALA A 76 18.06 2.15 8.44
N ASP A 77 18.43 2.57 7.22
CA ASP A 77 19.30 3.74 7.02
C ASP A 77 18.57 5.05 7.33
N GLU A 78 17.30 5.17 6.96
CA GLU A 78 16.48 6.34 7.32
C GLU A 78 16.25 6.42 8.81
N LEU A 79 15.94 5.30 9.47
CA LEU A 79 15.83 5.23 10.93
C LEU A 79 17.14 5.63 11.63
N ARG A 80 18.28 5.23 11.07
CA ARG A 80 19.62 5.59 11.60
C ARG A 80 19.89 7.08 11.45
N ARG A 81 19.58 7.66 10.29
CA ARG A 81 19.76 9.11 10.03
C ARG A 81 18.85 9.96 10.90
N GLY A 82 17.63 9.47 11.19
CA GLY A 82 16.67 10.13 12.08
C GLY A 82 16.94 9.88 13.56
N GLU A 83 18.00 9.12 13.91
CA GLU A 83 18.32 8.73 15.29
C GLU A 83 17.22 7.91 15.99
N TRP A 84 16.38 7.25 15.20
CA TRP A 84 15.26 6.42 15.68
C TRP A 84 15.57 4.93 15.73
N LEU A 85 16.73 4.51 15.19
CA LEU A 85 17.10 3.10 15.16
C LEU A 85 17.53 2.63 16.56
N ALA A 86 16.75 1.76 17.17
CA ALA A 86 17.08 1.19 18.45
C ALA A 86 18.32 0.28 18.35
N SER A 87 19.13 0.23 19.43
CA SER A 87 20.34 -0.58 19.51
C SER A 87 20.04 -2.09 19.61
N GLN A 88 18.88 -2.48 20.11
CA GLN A 88 18.48 -3.87 20.29
C GLN A 88 17.53 -4.30 19.19
N LEU A 89 17.82 -5.43 18.53
CA LEU A 89 17.00 -5.98 17.45
C LEU A 89 15.54 -6.18 17.86
N ASN A 90 15.29 -6.72 19.05
CA ASN A 90 13.93 -6.96 19.53
C ASN A 90 13.13 -5.65 19.63
N GLN A 91 13.77 -4.55 19.98
CA GLN A 91 13.12 -3.24 20.03
C GLN A 91 12.84 -2.71 18.62
N VAL A 92 13.76 -2.89 17.67
CA VAL A 92 13.54 -2.53 16.26
C VAL A 92 12.34 -3.31 15.70
N LEU A 93 12.29 -4.62 15.93
CA LEU A 93 11.19 -5.46 15.47
C LEU A 93 9.84 -5.07 16.12
N TRP A 94 9.86 -4.71 17.40
CA TRP A 94 8.68 -4.25 18.12
C TRP A 94 8.16 -2.90 17.64
N THR A 95 9.06 -1.93 17.47
CA THR A 95 8.72 -0.57 17.06
C THR A 95 8.33 -0.52 15.59
N GLY A 96 8.97 -1.36 14.75
CA GLY A 96 8.77 -1.35 13.30
C GLY A 96 9.31 -0.07 12.66
N ALA A 97 8.83 0.24 11.47
CA ALA A 97 9.39 1.30 10.65
C ALA A 97 8.36 2.32 10.12
N TYR A 98 7.13 2.28 10.60
CA TYR A 98 6.11 3.24 10.17
C TYR A 98 6.36 4.63 10.78
N PRO A 99 6.39 5.70 9.94
CA PRO A 99 6.70 7.06 10.38
C PRO A 99 5.95 7.54 11.62
N PRO A 100 4.61 7.37 11.77
CA PRO A 100 3.88 7.90 12.92
C PRO A 100 4.31 7.32 14.27
N VAL A 101 4.91 6.13 14.29
CA VAL A 101 5.42 5.52 15.51
C VAL A 101 6.67 6.25 16.00
N HIS A 102 7.46 6.79 15.07
CA HIS A 102 8.73 7.47 15.37
C HIS A 102 8.55 8.98 15.57
N ASP A 103 7.96 9.68 14.59
CA ASP A 103 7.85 11.14 14.58
C ASP A 103 6.90 11.66 15.67
N ARG A 104 5.88 10.88 16.06
CA ARG A 104 4.90 11.23 17.08
C ARG A 104 5.07 10.44 18.38
N ALA A 105 6.12 9.64 18.48
CA ALA A 105 6.41 8.79 19.64
C ALA A 105 5.20 7.96 20.10
N LEU A 106 4.44 7.42 19.15
CA LEU A 106 3.23 6.64 19.43
C LEU A 106 3.59 5.26 19.99
N ARG A 107 2.75 4.73 20.86
CA ARG A 107 2.90 3.37 21.35
C ARG A 107 2.66 2.37 20.21
N PRO A 108 3.65 1.52 19.84
CA PRO A 108 3.57 0.60 18.71
C PRO A 108 2.37 -0.35 18.78
N ASP A 109 2.12 -0.94 19.97
CA ASP A 109 1.03 -1.89 20.18
C ASP A 109 -0.35 -1.29 19.85
N ARG A 110 -0.60 -0.05 20.28
CA ARG A 110 -1.86 0.66 20.01
C ARG A 110 -1.96 1.12 18.58
N TRP A 111 -0.86 1.66 18.05
CA TRP A 111 -0.86 2.17 16.68
C TRP A 111 -1.09 1.05 15.67
N TYR A 112 -0.36 -0.08 15.80
CA TYR A 112 -0.52 -1.22 14.89
C TYR A 112 -1.89 -1.87 15.01
N ALA A 113 -2.46 -1.97 16.21
CA ALA A 113 -3.82 -2.48 16.39
C ALA A 113 -4.85 -1.63 15.60
N ASN A 114 -4.76 -0.30 15.70
CA ASN A 114 -5.63 0.62 14.96
C ASN A 114 -5.36 0.57 13.44
N TYR A 115 -4.09 0.53 13.04
CA TYR A 115 -3.71 0.41 11.63
C TYR A 115 -4.31 -0.86 10.99
N LEU A 116 -4.14 -2.01 11.65
CA LEU A 116 -4.71 -3.28 11.16
C LEU A 116 -6.23 -3.23 11.07
N ALA A 117 -6.90 -2.64 12.07
CA ALA A 117 -8.35 -2.53 12.05
C ALA A 117 -8.84 -1.67 10.87
N THR A 118 -8.20 -0.53 10.62
CA THR A 118 -8.53 0.37 9.50
C THR A 118 -8.15 -0.23 8.15
N TYR A 119 -6.98 -0.87 8.04
CA TYR A 119 -6.53 -1.57 6.84
C TYR A 119 -7.50 -2.69 6.44
N ILE A 120 -7.88 -3.55 7.40
CA ILE A 120 -8.82 -4.64 7.13
C ILE A 120 -10.16 -4.10 6.65
N GLN A 121 -10.66 -3.03 7.27
CA GLN A 121 -11.97 -2.47 6.90
C GLN A 121 -11.94 -1.78 5.54
N ARG A 122 -10.89 -1.05 5.22
CA ARG A 122 -10.80 -0.26 4.00
C ARG A 122 -10.31 -1.08 2.81
N ASP A 123 -9.14 -1.69 2.94
CA ASP A 123 -8.43 -2.24 1.79
C ASP A 123 -8.81 -3.70 1.52
N VAL A 124 -8.85 -4.54 2.52
CA VAL A 124 -9.14 -5.98 2.35
C VAL A 124 -10.57 -6.22 1.86
N ARG A 125 -11.55 -5.48 2.37
CA ARG A 125 -12.94 -5.62 1.91
C ARG A 125 -13.10 -5.26 0.44
N GLN A 126 -12.41 -4.21 -0.01
CA GLN A 126 -12.51 -3.73 -1.39
C GLN A 126 -11.81 -4.66 -2.38
N ILE A 127 -10.64 -5.20 -2.00
CA ILE A 127 -9.80 -5.98 -2.91
C ILE A 127 -10.27 -7.43 -3.07
N THR A 128 -10.72 -8.09 -1.99
CA THR A 128 -10.91 -9.55 -2.01
C THR A 128 -12.33 -10.02 -1.75
N GLN A 129 -13.27 -9.12 -1.56
CA GLN A 129 -14.65 -9.48 -1.15
C GLN A 129 -14.65 -10.47 0.03
N VAL A 130 -13.73 -10.27 1.00
CA VAL A 130 -13.63 -11.14 2.17
C VAL A 130 -14.95 -11.09 2.94
N GLN A 131 -15.72 -12.18 2.86
CA GLN A 131 -17.02 -12.28 3.53
C GLN A 131 -16.87 -12.42 5.05
N ASN A 132 -15.75 -13.03 5.51
CA ASN A 132 -15.50 -13.28 6.93
C ASN A 132 -14.21 -12.64 7.40
N LEU A 133 -14.31 -11.42 7.94
CA LEU A 133 -13.18 -10.67 8.47
C LEU A 133 -12.53 -11.32 9.71
N THR A 134 -13.28 -12.09 10.48
CA THR A 134 -12.74 -12.81 11.64
C THR A 134 -11.74 -13.87 11.20
N VAL A 135 -12.09 -14.63 10.16
CA VAL A 135 -11.18 -15.65 9.59
C VAL A 135 -9.95 -14.98 8.97
N PHE A 136 -10.12 -13.86 8.28
CA PHE A 136 -8.99 -13.10 7.73
C PHE A 136 -8.07 -12.55 8.83
N THR A 137 -8.62 -12.04 9.92
CA THR A 137 -7.82 -11.59 11.08
C THR A 137 -7.04 -12.74 11.71
N ARG A 138 -7.64 -13.94 11.80
CA ARG A 138 -6.93 -15.15 12.24
C ARG A 138 -5.79 -15.50 11.29
N PHE A 139 -6.04 -15.45 9.98
CA PHE A 139 -5.02 -15.66 8.96
C PHE A 139 -3.83 -14.68 9.09
N LEU A 140 -4.08 -13.39 9.30
CA LEU A 140 -3.03 -12.39 9.56
C LEU A 140 -2.14 -12.76 10.76
N ARG A 141 -2.75 -13.21 11.86
CA ARG A 141 -2.01 -13.64 13.06
C ARG A 141 -1.14 -14.85 12.78
N LEU A 142 -1.63 -15.80 12.01
CA LEU A 142 -0.87 -17.00 11.62
C LEU A 142 0.29 -16.64 10.67
N CYS A 143 0.08 -15.71 9.75
CA CYS A 143 1.15 -15.17 8.91
C CYS A 143 2.25 -14.48 9.75
N ALA A 144 1.87 -13.65 10.72
CA ALA A 144 2.82 -13.01 11.62
C ALA A 144 3.64 -14.03 12.41
N GLY A 145 3.00 -15.10 12.93
CA GLY A 145 3.70 -16.20 13.60
C GLY A 145 4.58 -17.06 12.69
N SER A 146 4.41 -16.95 11.38
CA SER A 146 5.21 -17.66 10.36
C SER A 146 6.31 -16.80 9.73
N THR A 147 6.58 -15.61 10.27
CA THR A 147 7.62 -14.73 9.76
C THR A 147 8.99 -15.41 9.81
N GLY A 148 9.74 -15.34 8.70
CA GLY A 148 11.06 -15.99 8.58
C GLY A 148 11.00 -17.51 8.41
N GLN A 149 9.83 -18.08 8.13
CA GLN A 149 9.63 -19.51 7.93
C GLN A 149 9.14 -19.83 6.52
N LEU A 150 9.27 -21.12 6.14
CA LEU A 150 8.67 -21.60 4.88
C LEU A 150 7.14 -21.58 4.99
N ILE A 151 6.52 -20.91 3.99
CA ILE A 151 5.06 -20.81 3.95
C ILE A 151 4.46 -22.12 3.43
N ASN A 152 3.55 -22.70 4.22
CA ASN A 152 2.72 -23.82 3.82
C ASN A 152 1.25 -23.38 3.72
N THR A 153 0.79 -23.16 2.49
CA THR A 153 -0.58 -22.67 2.23
C THR A 153 -1.66 -23.67 2.62
N ASN A 154 -1.37 -24.98 2.58
CA ASN A 154 -2.32 -26.01 3.03
C ASN A 154 -2.48 -25.97 4.55
N ARG A 155 -1.38 -25.87 5.31
CA ARG A 155 -1.43 -25.72 6.76
C ARG A 155 -2.22 -24.48 7.17
N LEU A 156 -1.88 -23.32 6.60
CA LEU A 156 -2.58 -22.08 6.88
C LEU A 156 -4.07 -22.16 6.54
N GLY A 157 -4.41 -22.83 5.43
CA GLY A 157 -5.81 -23.06 5.05
C GLY A 157 -6.56 -23.91 6.06
N THR A 158 -5.98 -25.02 6.47
CA THR A 158 -6.57 -25.91 7.50
C THR A 158 -6.77 -25.16 8.83
N GLU A 159 -5.75 -24.43 9.29
CA GLU A 159 -5.81 -23.65 10.51
C GLU A 159 -6.84 -22.50 10.46
N CYS A 160 -7.10 -21.93 9.29
CA CYS A 160 -8.11 -20.89 9.10
C CYS A 160 -9.50 -21.41 8.75
N GLY A 161 -9.62 -22.67 8.34
CA GLY A 161 -10.87 -23.23 7.83
C GLY A 161 -11.20 -22.77 6.42
N VAL A 162 -10.19 -22.53 5.56
CA VAL A 162 -10.33 -22.12 4.17
C VAL A 162 -9.44 -22.97 3.26
N ASP A 163 -9.73 -22.96 1.97
CA ASP A 163 -8.91 -23.68 0.99
C ASP A 163 -7.57 -22.96 0.71
N HIS A 164 -6.60 -23.69 0.18
CA HIS A 164 -5.28 -23.16 -0.15
C HIS A 164 -5.29 -22.09 -1.25
N LYS A 165 -6.31 -22.07 -2.13
CA LYS A 165 -6.45 -21.02 -3.18
C LYS A 165 -6.84 -19.70 -2.55
N THR A 166 -7.72 -19.75 -1.56
CA THR A 166 -8.10 -18.58 -0.75
C THR A 166 -6.89 -18.04 0.02
N VAL A 167 -6.08 -18.93 0.62
CA VAL A 167 -4.83 -18.51 1.29
C VAL A 167 -3.87 -17.82 0.31
N ARG A 168 -3.64 -18.38 -0.88
CA ARG A 168 -2.78 -17.75 -1.90
C ARG A 168 -3.30 -16.38 -2.32
N ARG A 169 -4.60 -16.26 -2.53
CA ARG A 169 -5.22 -14.96 -2.87
C ARG A 169 -5.01 -13.94 -1.75
N TRP A 170 -5.17 -14.34 -0.49
CA TRP A 170 -4.98 -13.47 0.66
C TRP A 170 -3.51 -13.07 0.84
N LEU A 171 -2.56 -14.00 0.65
CA LEU A 171 -1.12 -13.68 0.62
C LEU A 171 -0.81 -12.65 -0.45
N GLY A 172 -1.32 -12.83 -1.68
CA GLY A 172 -1.14 -11.85 -2.77
C GLY A 172 -1.69 -10.47 -2.43
N VAL A 173 -2.81 -10.38 -1.71
CA VAL A 173 -3.34 -9.09 -1.23
C VAL A 173 -2.41 -8.44 -0.22
N LEU A 174 -1.93 -9.20 0.77
CA LEU A 174 -1.00 -8.69 1.77
C LEU A 174 0.32 -8.23 1.15
N GLU A 175 0.82 -8.96 0.17
CA GLU A 175 2.04 -8.62 -0.56
C GLU A 175 1.85 -7.35 -1.42
N ALA A 176 0.76 -7.28 -2.18
CA ALA A 176 0.44 -6.11 -2.98
C ALA A 176 0.15 -4.85 -2.15
N SER A 177 -0.24 -5.02 -0.88
CA SER A 177 -0.44 -3.93 0.08
C SER A 177 0.82 -3.65 0.93
N TYR A 178 1.94 -4.28 0.62
CA TYR A 178 3.22 -4.15 1.36
C TYR A 178 3.13 -4.48 2.86
N VAL A 179 2.14 -5.29 3.26
CA VAL A 179 2.02 -5.77 4.65
C VAL A 179 2.97 -6.93 4.91
N ILE A 180 3.22 -7.74 3.87
CA ILE A 180 4.22 -8.82 3.88
C ILE A 180 5.11 -8.72 2.65
N GLY A 181 6.29 -9.33 2.71
CA GLY A 181 7.13 -9.64 1.56
C GLY A 181 7.35 -11.15 1.47
N LEU A 182 7.17 -11.73 0.29
CA LEU A 182 7.47 -13.12 0.02
C LEU A 182 8.87 -13.21 -0.59
N LEU A 183 9.78 -13.90 0.09
CA LEU A 183 11.11 -14.17 -0.45
C LEU A 183 11.04 -15.42 -1.34
N PRO A 184 11.44 -15.32 -2.62
CA PRO A 184 11.51 -16.48 -3.48
C PRO A 184 12.56 -17.48 -2.97
N PRO A 185 12.40 -18.78 -3.21
CA PRO A 185 13.44 -19.75 -2.93
C PRO A 185 14.68 -19.43 -3.76
N TYR A 186 15.83 -19.78 -3.20
CA TYR A 186 17.14 -19.60 -3.85
C TYR A 186 17.28 -20.53 -5.05
#